data_c4d1324d751b63c2cae7918ad566eb67
#
_entry.id   c4d1324d751b63c2cae7918ad566eb67
#
_cell.length_a   1.000
_cell.length_b   1.000
_cell.length_c   1.000
_cell.angle_alpha   90.00
_cell.angle_beta   90.00
_cell.angle_gamma   90.00
#
_symmetry.space_group_name_H-M   'P 1'
#
loop_
_entity.id
_entity.type
_entity.pdbx_description
1 polymer ?
#
loop_
_entity_poly.entity_id
_entity_poly.type
_entity_poly.pdbx_seq_one_letter_code
_entity_poly.pdbx_strand_id
1 'polypeptide(L)'
;AGYAVSLYYPKIDPTKAHQKNVRVGVIDSGISPKVGSELNIAAAYDLSGQNEPFDQTGQGTGIASIIGAKDNHHKMIGLAPNVKLYSYKVNATSRSLQAALQQALSDRVEVLALGLEVNKVTPQIKALINEYLAQGGLFFTVDQRLGQIKGVATVGAFNEYLELFESGRTYYAPAKQLALGRDGRIQTVTGNAYSTAFVSGTAASLLAQKLAPAQVKQQLATYFSPQVIEKHHNISHVIAKTFSKSDTYLGISLVILILVTAVLAVMLAIKRRKNKYLLGVSINTLLLLILAYLLVPIQANAQTMKYWILGLLVIFTLFQLYFSWRLDMTKPFSLNRLFNLSYNIFLLVFSLWLSMFVMLGYAGSTHF
;
A
#
# COMPACT_ATOMS: atom_id res chain seq x y z
N ALA A 1 4.94 -1.42 7.87
CA ALA A 1 5.03 -0.34 6.85
C ALA A 1 3.70 -0.19 6.09
N GLY A 2 3.10 -1.26 5.56
CA GLY A 2 1.80 -1.21 4.87
C GLY A 2 0.63 -0.66 5.70
N TYR A 3 0.70 -0.77 7.01
CA TYR A 3 -0.36 -0.33 7.92
C TYR A 3 -0.52 1.21 7.97
N ALA A 4 0.59 1.95 7.94
CA ALA A 4 0.55 3.42 7.94
C ALA A 4 -0.08 3.97 6.66
N VAL A 5 0.24 3.38 5.52
CA VAL A 5 -0.35 3.76 4.21
C VAL A 5 -1.83 3.40 4.15
N SER A 6 -2.24 2.24 4.68
CA SER A 6 -3.65 1.82 4.68
C SER A 6 -4.55 2.68 5.57
N LEU A 7 -4.01 3.25 6.65
CA LEU A 7 -4.71 4.23 7.50
C LEU A 7 -4.87 5.59 6.83
N TYR A 8 -3.93 5.92 5.94
CA TYR A 8 -3.88 7.21 5.25
C TYR A 8 -4.71 7.23 3.96
N TYR A 9 -4.98 6.06 3.36
CA TYR A 9 -5.73 6.01 2.10
C TYR A 9 -7.11 6.66 2.28
N PRO A 10 -7.42 7.73 1.54
CA PRO A 10 -8.76 8.26 1.57
C PRO A 10 -9.71 7.13 1.14
N LYS A 11 -10.74 6.88 1.93
CA LYS A 11 -11.80 5.94 1.57
C LYS A 11 -12.61 6.53 0.42
N ILE A 12 -11.99 6.60 -0.74
CA ILE A 12 -12.65 6.98 -1.98
C ILE A 12 -13.45 5.75 -2.38
N ASP A 13 -14.75 5.88 -2.29
CA ASP A 13 -15.66 4.85 -2.75
C ASP A 13 -15.84 4.99 -4.27
N PRO A 14 -15.17 4.17 -5.10
CA PRO A 14 -15.28 4.28 -6.54
C PRO A 14 -16.71 4.05 -7.04
N THR A 15 -17.56 3.37 -6.24
CA THR A 15 -18.98 3.15 -6.61
C THR A 15 -19.79 4.43 -6.60
N LYS A 16 -19.37 5.46 -5.87
CA LYS A 16 -20.02 6.78 -5.86
C LYS A 16 -19.62 7.67 -7.04
N ALA A 17 -18.60 7.29 -7.79
CA ALA A 17 -18.10 8.04 -8.96
C ALA A 17 -18.98 7.89 -10.23
N HIS A 18 -20.18 7.32 -10.12
CA HIS A 18 -21.04 7.02 -11.28
C HIS A 18 -21.98 8.18 -11.71
N GLN A 19 -21.97 9.32 -11.02
CA GLN A 19 -23.02 10.33 -11.22
C GLN A 19 -22.78 11.31 -12.38
N LYS A 20 -21.51 11.46 -12.84
CA LYS A 20 -21.14 12.37 -13.94
C LYS A 20 -19.97 11.80 -14.72
N ASN A 21 -20.02 11.88 -16.05
CA ASN A 21 -18.91 11.57 -16.95
C ASN A 21 -17.89 12.73 -16.95
N VAL A 22 -16.86 12.66 -16.12
CA VAL A 22 -15.79 13.65 -16.07
C VAL A 22 -14.81 13.40 -17.20
N ARG A 23 -14.32 14.48 -17.84
CA ARG A 23 -13.28 14.44 -18.88
C ARG A 23 -11.92 14.68 -18.25
N VAL A 24 -11.01 13.73 -18.43
CA VAL A 24 -9.66 13.81 -17.86
C VAL A 24 -8.63 13.74 -18.97
N GLY A 25 -7.78 14.75 -19.06
CA GLY A 25 -6.65 14.78 -19.99
C GLY A 25 -5.37 14.25 -19.32
N VAL A 26 -4.71 13.34 -19.99
CA VAL A 26 -3.39 12.84 -19.62
C VAL A 26 -2.38 13.38 -20.62
N ILE A 27 -1.51 14.27 -20.16
CA ILE A 27 -0.42 14.86 -20.94
C ILE A 27 0.87 14.11 -20.56
N ASP A 28 1.26 13.16 -21.39
CA ASP A 28 2.43 12.28 -21.14
C ASP A 28 2.89 11.59 -22.44
N SER A 29 3.41 10.39 -22.34
CA SER A 29 3.95 9.57 -23.45
C SER A 29 2.90 8.93 -24.36
N GLY A 30 1.59 9.18 -24.14
CA GLY A 30 0.49 8.53 -24.84
C GLY A 30 -0.13 7.39 -24.04
N ILE A 31 -1.06 6.65 -24.65
CA ILE A 31 -1.70 5.47 -24.07
C ILE A 31 -1.56 4.30 -25.03
N SER A 32 -1.22 3.11 -24.53
CA SER A 32 -1.10 1.90 -25.35
C SER A 32 -2.45 1.43 -25.86
N PRO A 33 -2.57 1.04 -27.13
CA PRO A 33 -3.81 0.48 -27.68
C PRO A 33 -4.18 -0.87 -27.06
N LYS A 34 -3.20 -1.58 -26.46
CA LYS A 34 -3.42 -2.89 -25.81
C LYS A 34 -4.25 -2.81 -24.51
N VAL A 35 -4.47 -1.61 -23.99
CA VAL A 35 -5.33 -1.39 -22.80
C VAL A 35 -6.69 -0.78 -23.16
N GLY A 36 -7.06 -0.72 -24.44
CA GLY A 36 -8.31 -0.11 -24.89
C GLY A 36 -9.59 -0.72 -24.29
N SER A 37 -9.58 -2.02 -23.98
CA SER A 37 -10.69 -2.68 -23.27
C SER A 37 -10.83 -2.24 -21.81
N GLU A 38 -9.72 -1.88 -21.19
CA GLU A 38 -9.63 -1.54 -19.77
C GLU A 38 -9.86 -0.04 -19.50
N LEU A 39 -9.76 0.82 -20.52
CA LEU A 39 -9.86 2.28 -20.41
C LEU A 39 -10.98 2.83 -21.31
N ASN A 40 -11.60 3.92 -20.88
CA ASN A 40 -12.57 4.65 -21.69
C ASN A 40 -11.88 5.83 -22.38
N ILE A 41 -11.13 5.55 -23.45
CA ILE A 41 -10.37 6.53 -24.22
C ILE A 41 -11.32 7.22 -25.19
N ALA A 42 -11.58 8.53 -24.99
CA ALA A 42 -12.42 9.36 -25.86
C ALA A 42 -11.65 9.89 -27.07
N ALA A 43 -10.38 10.25 -26.90
CA ALA A 43 -9.50 10.68 -27.96
C ALA A 43 -8.03 10.45 -27.62
N ALA A 44 -7.18 10.33 -28.63
CA ALA A 44 -5.74 10.20 -28.50
C ALA A 44 -5.06 11.02 -29.60
N TYR A 45 -4.19 11.93 -29.18
CA TYR A 45 -3.50 12.86 -30.06
C TYR A 45 -1.99 12.68 -29.96
N ASP A 46 -1.30 12.71 -31.10
CA ASP A 46 0.15 12.88 -31.12
C ASP A 46 0.52 14.35 -31.34
N LEU A 47 0.99 14.95 -30.27
CA LEU A 47 1.47 16.34 -30.25
C LEU A 47 2.99 16.41 -30.04
N SER A 48 3.65 15.27 -30.08
CA SER A 48 5.11 15.14 -30.01
C SER A 48 5.81 15.35 -31.36
N GLY A 49 5.04 15.22 -32.47
CA GLY A 49 5.56 15.25 -33.82
C GLY A 49 6.13 13.93 -34.32
N GLN A 50 5.87 12.82 -33.63
CA GLN A 50 6.34 11.48 -33.99
C GLN A 50 5.37 10.74 -34.93
N ASN A 51 4.19 11.32 -35.21
CA ASN A 51 3.09 10.73 -35.99
C ASN A 51 2.59 9.37 -35.46
N GLU A 52 2.71 9.15 -34.13
CA GLU A 52 2.24 7.97 -33.47
C GLU A 52 1.69 8.30 -32.05
N PRO A 53 0.38 8.26 -31.84
CA PRO A 53 -0.23 8.66 -30.57
C PRO A 53 -0.02 7.66 -29.42
N PHE A 54 0.54 6.49 -29.70
CA PHE A 54 0.64 5.41 -28.75
C PHE A 54 1.86 5.51 -27.83
N ASP A 55 1.70 5.01 -26.62
CA ASP A 55 2.71 5.00 -25.57
C ASP A 55 3.87 4.06 -25.91
N GLN A 56 5.08 4.59 -25.89
CA GLN A 56 6.32 3.84 -26.10
C GLN A 56 7.08 3.55 -24.79
N THR A 57 6.78 4.27 -23.72
CA THR A 57 7.48 4.15 -22.43
C THR A 57 6.71 3.34 -21.39
N GLY A 58 5.40 3.39 -21.43
CA GLY A 58 4.49 2.80 -20.44
C GLY A 58 4.02 3.77 -19.36
N GLN A 59 4.60 4.98 -19.27
CA GLN A 59 4.25 5.93 -18.22
C GLN A 59 2.84 6.49 -18.40
N GLY A 60 2.50 7.00 -19.57
CA GLY A 60 1.17 7.56 -19.84
C GLY A 60 0.06 6.52 -19.71
N THR A 61 0.33 5.26 -20.12
CA THR A 61 -0.58 4.12 -19.92
C THR A 61 -0.82 3.87 -18.44
N GLY A 62 0.25 3.86 -17.64
CA GLY A 62 0.18 3.69 -16.20
C GLY A 62 -0.62 4.79 -15.52
N ILE A 63 -0.36 6.07 -15.85
CA ILE A 63 -1.10 7.24 -15.36
C ILE A 63 -2.59 7.10 -15.68
N ALA A 64 -2.93 6.82 -16.94
CA ALA A 64 -4.32 6.67 -17.36
C ALA A 64 -5.06 5.55 -16.64
N SER A 65 -4.37 4.43 -16.34
CA SER A 65 -4.96 3.30 -15.64
C SER A 65 -5.21 3.58 -14.16
N ILE A 66 -4.31 4.28 -13.48
CA ILE A 66 -4.51 4.71 -12.08
C ILE A 66 -5.72 5.64 -11.99
N ILE A 67 -5.87 6.55 -12.95
CA ILE A 67 -6.99 7.49 -12.99
C ILE A 67 -8.30 6.77 -13.29
N GLY A 68 -8.37 6.00 -14.38
CA GLY A 68 -9.63 5.65 -15.00
C GLY A 68 -9.76 4.22 -15.53
N ALA A 69 -9.03 3.23 -14.97
CA ALA A 69 -9.29 1.84 -15.32
C ALA A 69 -10.74 1.48 -14.95
N LYS A 70 -11.43 0.82 -15.89
CA LYS A 70 -12.85 0.49 -15.78
C LYS A 70 -13.11 -0.51 -14.65
N ASP A 71 -14.26 -0.37 -14.00
CA ASP A 71 -14.80 -1.40 -13.12
C ASP A 71 -15.50 -2.47 -13.97
N ASN A 72 -14.72 -3.39 -14.49
CA ASN A 72 -15.17 -4.48 -15.37
C ASN A 72 -14.87 -5.87 -14.78
N HIS A 73 -14.45 -5.96 -13.53
CA HIS A 73 -14.05 -7.18 -12.82
C HIS A 73 -12.87 -7.94 -13.45
N HIS A 74 -12.09 -7.27 -14.31
CA HIS A 74 -11.01 -7.94 -15.07
C HIS A 74 -9.64 -7.81 -14.42
N LYS A 75 -9.09 -6.60 -14.32
CA LYS A 75 -7.68 -6.43 -13.92
C LYS A 75 -7.52 -5.53 -12.72
N MET A 76 -7.77 -4.27 -12.89
CA MET A 76 -7.70 -3.27 -11.83
C MET A 76 -8.80 -2.24 -12.01
N ILE A 77 -9.16 -1.55 -10.94
CA ILE A 77 -10.12 -0.44 -10.96
C ILE A 77 -9.34 0.85 -10.70
N GLY A 78 -9.53 1.85 -11.53
CA GLY A 78 -8.99 3.19 -11.33
C GLY A 78 -9.77 3.96 -10.27
N LEU A 79 -9.23 5.10 -9.87
CA LEU A 79 -9.86 5.97 -8.85
C LEU A 79 -11.17 6.60 -9.33
N ALA A 80 -11.34 6.74 -10.65
CA ALA A 80 -12.51 7.28 -11.30
C ALA A 80 -12.87 6.44 -12.56
N PRO A 81 -13.44 5.23 -12.40
CA PRO A 81 -13.53 4.24 -13.47
C PRO A 81 -14.45 4.63 -14.65
N ASN A 82 -15.29 5.65 -14.46
CA ASN A 82 -16.24 6.11 -15.50
C ASN A 82 -15.81 7.39 -16.22
N VAL A 83 -14.60 7.86 -16.01
CA VAL A 83 -14.11 9.05 -16.69
C VAL A 83 -13.91 8.81 -18.18
N LYS A 84 -14.01 9.86 -18.98
CA LYS A 84 -13.57 9.89 -20.37
C LYS A 84 -12.12 10.38 -20.42
N LEU A 85 -11.21 9.51 -20.85
CA LEU A 85 -9.79 9.82 -20.96
C LEU A 85 -9.45 10.42 -22.31
N TYR A 86 -8.71 11.51 -22.28
CA TYR A 86 -8.12 12.18 -23.44
C TYR A 86 -6.60 12.06 -23.33
N SER A 87 -5.98 11.43 -24.30
CA SER A 87 -4.54 11.21 -24.35
C SER A 87 -3.87 12.27 -25.21
N TYR A 88 -3.00 13.05 -24.60
CA TYR A 88 -2.16 14.05 -25.28
C TYR A 88 -0.71 13.59 -25.20
N LYS A 89 -0.25 12.89 -26.23
CA LYS A 89 1.14 12.48 -26.32
C LYS A 89 2.03 13.67 -26.64
N VAL A 90 2.96 13.94 -25.75
CA VAL A 90 3.92 15.05 -25.87
C VAL A 90 5.35 14.55 -25.71
N ASN A 91 6.29 15.37 -26.12
CA ASN A 91 7.68 15.32 -25.68
C ASN A 91 7.92 16.46 -24.66
N ALA A 92 9.12 16.54 -24.09
CA ALA A 92 9.45 17.54 -23.06
C ALA A 92 9.57 18.99 -23.60
N THR A 93 9.09 19.28 -24.81
CA THR A 93 9.23 20.61 -25.42
C THR A 93 8.06 21.53 -25.08
N SER A 94 8.33 22.84 -24.99
CA SER A 94 7.30 23.87 -24.81
C SER A 94 6.26 23.85 -25.93
N ARG A 95 6.67 23.56 -27.16
CA ARG A 95 5.78 23.50 -28.31
C ARG A 95 4.73 22.42 -28.19
N SER A 96 5.15 21.22 -27.80
CA SER A 96 4.22 20.08 -27.61
C SER A 96 3.28 20.30 -26.44
N LEU A 97 3.76 20.85 -25.32
CA LEU A 97 2.90 21.21 -24.18
C LEU A 97 1.89 22.29 -24.57
N GLN A 98 2.31 23.34 -25.31
CA GLN A 98 1.40 24.38 -25.79
C GLN A 98 0.28 23.76 -26.63
N ALA A 99 0.61 22.90 -27.59
CA ALA A 99 -0.37 22.19 -28.41
C ALA A 99 -1.33 21.33 -27.56
N ALA A 100 -0.81 20.64 -26.55
CA ALA A 100 -1.62 19.83 -25.64
C ALA A 100 -2.61 20.68 -24.83
N LEU A 101 -2.18 21.83 -24.33
CA LEU A 101 -3.05 22.75 -23.59
C LEU A 101 -4.16 23.35 -24.50
N GLN A 102 -3.83 23.72 -25.72
CA GLN A 102 -4.82 24.18 -26.70
C GLN A 102 -5.86 23.11 -27.02
N GLN A 103 -5.41 21.88 -27.23
CA GLN A 103 -6.30 20.76 -27.49
C GLN A 103 -7.16 20.42 -26.25
N ALA A 104 -6.59 20.45 -25.05
CA ALA A 104 -7.31 20.22 -23.83
C ALA A 104 -8.43 21.25 -23.56
N LEU A 105 -8.19 22.51 -23.88
CA LEU A 105 -9.21 23.57 -23.88
C LEU A 105 -10.33 23.27 -24.88
N SER A 106 -9.98 22.87 -26.10
CA SER A 106 -10.95 22.50 -27.17
C SER A 106 -11.81 21.30 -26.75
N ASP A 107 -11.19 20.28 -26.14
CA ASP A 107 -11.86 19.05 -25.65
C ASP A 107 -12.66 19.29 -24.35
N ARG A 108 -12.51 20.46 -23.74
CA ARG A 108 -13.14 20.85 -22.47
C ARG A 108 -12.91 19.85 -21.38
N VAL A 109 -11.67 19.38 -21.22
CA VAL A 109 -11.33 18.48 -20.11
C VAL A 109 -11.39 19.22 -18.79
N GLU A 110 -11.85 18.53 -17.74
CA GLU A 110 -12.10 19.12 -16.42
C GLU A 110 -10.90 18.93 -15.49
N VAL A 111 -10.11 17.87 -15.74
CA VAL A 111 -8.89 17.54 -14.98
C VAL A 111 -7.76 17.31 -15.97
N LEU A 112 -6.61 17.94 -15.73
CA LEU A 112 -5.36 17.69 -16.45
C LEU A 112 -4.32 17.07 -15.53
N ALA A 113 -3.73 15.97 -15.96
CA ALA A 113 -2.59 15.32 -15.33
C ALA A 113 -1.38 15.41 -16.26
N LEU A 114 -0.36 16.16 -15.86
CA LEU A 114 0.92 16.27 -16.58
C LEU A 114 1.99 15.48 -15.81
N GLY A 115 2.40 14.34 -16.36
CA GLY A 115 3.33 13.39 -15.72
C GLY A 115 4.80 13.60 -16.09
N LEU A 116 5.14 14.67 -16.82
CA LEU A 116 6.52 14.96 -17.21
C LEU A 116 6.88 16.44 -16.97
N GLU A 117 8.18 16.71 -16.91
CA GLU A 117 8.71 18.08 -16.87
C GLU A 117 8.99 18.59 -18.28
N VAL A 118 8.71 19.86 -18.51
CA VAL A 118 9.00 20.50 -19.79
C VAL A 118 10.30 21.28 -19.75
N ASN A 119 10.96 21.44 -20.88
CA ASN A 119 12.25 22.14 -20.95
C ASN A 119 12.14 23.63 -20.62
N LYS A 120 11.03 24.30 -20.98
CA LYS A 120 10.82 25.73 -20.75
C LYS A 120 9.33 26.06 -20.60
N VAL A 121 9.00 26.94 -19.67
CA VAL A 121 7.68 27.52 -19.46
C VAL A 121 7.63 28.88 -20.16
N THR A 122 6.88 28.96 -21.27
CA THR A 122 6.74 30.20 -22.07
C THR A 122 5.57 31.06 -21.58
N PRO A 123 5.52 32.37 -21.92
CA PRO A 123 4.35 33.20 -21.64
C PRO A 123 3.05 32.64 -22.24
N GLN A 124 3.11 32.02 -23.41
CA GLN A 124 1.96 31.39 -24.07
C GLN A 124 1.44 30.19 -23.26
N ILE A 125 2.33 29.36 -22.73
CA ILE A 125 1.95 28.25 -21.83
C ILE A 125 1.26 28.80 -20.60
N LYS A 126 1.80 29.87 -20.00
CA LYS A 126 1.18 30.52 -18.82
C LYS A 126 -0.21 31.04 -19.11
N ALA A 127 -0.39 31.70 -20.29
CA ALA A 127 -1.68 32.21 -20.72
C ALA A 127 -2.72 31.09 -20.89
N LEU A 128 -2.36 29.99 -21.56
CA LEU A 128 -3.25 28.84 -21.77
C LEU A 128 -3.63 28.16 -20.46
N ILE A 129 -2.66 28.02 -19.52
CA ILE A 129 -2.95 27.46 -18.22
C ILE A 129 -3.90 28.36 -17.43
N ASN A 130 -3.69 29.68 -17.46
CA ASN A 130 -4.58 30.64 -16.80
C ASN A 130 -5.99 30.59 -17.38
N GLU A 131 -6.11 30.49 -18.69
CA GLU A 131 -7.41 30.30 -19.38
C GLU A 131 -8.10 29.02 -18.94
N TYR A 132 -7.36 27.90 -18.92
CA TYR A 132 -7.86 26.60 -18.46
C TYR A 132 -8.38 26.64 -17.02
N LEU A 133 -7.61 27.25 -16.11
CA LEU A 133 -7.98 27.42 -14.71
C LEU A 133 -9.18 28.37 -14.52
N ALA A 134 -9.27 29.43 -15.34
CA ALA A 134 -10.40 30.37 -15.31
C ALA A 134 -11.72 29.71 -15.72
N GLN A 135 -11.66 28.69 -16.58
CA GLN A 135 -12.83 27.86 -16.94
C GLN A 135 -13.20 26.81 -15.87
N GLY A 136 -12.52 26.81 -14.72
CA GLY A 136 -12.76 25.87 -13.61
C GLY A 136 -12.00 24.56 -13.72
N GLY A 137 -11.05 24.45 -14.65
CA GLY A 137 -10.20 23.28 -14.81
C GLY A 137 -9.29 23.04 -13.59
N LEU A 138 -8.98 21.77 -13.31
CA LEU A 138 -8.05 21.34 -12.29
C LEU A 138 -6.77 20.82 -12.95
N PHE A 139 -5.62 21.39 -12.60
CA PHE A 139 -4.35 21.04 -13.22
C PHE A 139 -3.35 20.53 -12.20
N PHE A 140 -2.92 19.29 -12.36
CA PHE A 140 -1.94 18.60 -11.52
C PHE A 140 -0.70 18.25 -12.32
N THR A 141 0.50 18.47 -11.75
CA THR A 141 1.75 18.28 -12.47
C THR A 141 2.91 17.88 -11.58
N VAL A 142 3.88 17.18 -12.15
CA VAL A 142 5.20 16.96 -11.57
C VAL A 142 6.13 18.14 -11.74
N ASP A 143 5.88 19.02 -12.70
CA ASP A 143 6.75 20.16 -13.02
C ASP A 143 6.59 21.31 -12.00
N GLN A 144 7.62 21.46 -11.15
CA GLN A 144 7.60 22.45 -10.08
C GLN A 144 7.56 23.91 -10.57
N ARG A 145 8.08 24.17 -11.77
CA ARG A 145 8.08 25.53 -12.35
C ARG A 145 6.67 25.98 -12.75
N LEU A 146 5.83 25.04 -13.17
CA LEU A 146 4.43 25.30 -13.45
C LEU A 146 3.63 25.60 -12.16
N GLY A 147 4.07 25.10 -11.04
CA GLY A 147 3.48 25.38 -9.72
C GLY A 147 3.59 26.83 -9.27
N GLN A 148 4.42 27.64 -9.94
CA GLN A 148 4.46 29.09 -9.72
C GLN A 148 3.25 29.81 -10.32
N ILE A 149 2.49 29.15 -11.20
CA ILE A 149 1.23 29.67 -11.75
C ILE A 149 0.14 29.42 -10.70
N LYS A 150 -0.47 30.51 -10.20
CA LYS A 150 -1.52 30.42 -9.17
C LYS A 150 -2.67 29.51 -9.63
N GLY A 151 -2.96 28.49 -8.85
CA GLY A 151 -4.04 27.54 -9.15
C GLY A 151 -3.58 26.19 -9.74
N VAL A 152 -2.33 26.11 -10.23
CA VAL A 152 -1.69 24.85 -10.59
C VAL A 152 -1.26 24.12 -9.31
N ALA A 153 -1.52 22.83 -9.21
CA ALA A 153 -1.11 22.00 -8.09
C ALA A 153 0.06 21.08 -8.50
N THR A 154 1.20 21.27 -7.85
CA THR A 154 2.33 20.36 -7.99
C THR A 154 2.16 19.16 -7.10
N VAL A 155 2.51 17.96 -7.59
CA VAL A 155 2.38 16.71 -6.83
C VAL A 155 3.74 16.07 -6.67
N GLY A 156 4.07 15.74 -5.42
CA GLY A 156 5.21 14.94 -5.04
C GLY A 156 4.80 13.57 -4.52
N ALA A 157 5.78 12.76 -4.24
CA ALA A 157 5.59 11.41 -3.78
C ALA A 157 6.06 11.21 -2.34
N PHE A 158 5.46 10.27 -1.63
CA PHE A 158 5.97 9.70 -0.39
C PHE A 158 6.06 8.18 -0.47
N ASN A 159 6.98 7.61 0.30
CA ASN A 159 7.17 6.17 0.40
C ASN A 159 6.21 5.52 1.42
N GLU A 160 6.33 4.20 1.61
CA GLU A 160 5.53 3.43 2.57
C GLU A 160 5.74 3.83 4.04
N TYR A 161 6.74 4.63 4.35
CA TYR A 161 7.02 5.19 5.67
C TYR A 161 6.50 6.61 5.85
N LEU A 162 5.78 7.15 4.84
CA LEU A 162 5.31 8.53 4.76
C LEU A 162 6.45 9.57 4.69
N GLU A 163 7.63 9.14 4.23
CA GLU A 163 8.76 10.03 3.97
C GLU A 163 8.61 10.63 2.57
N LEU A 164 8.69 11.95 2.50
CA LEU A 164 8.59 12.67 1.24
C LEU A 164 9.85 12.47 0.39
N PHE A 165 9.70 12.23 -0.91
CA PHE A 165 10.83 12.15 -1.84
C PHE A 165 11.49 13.52 -2.05
N GLU A 166 10.70 14.58 -1.94
CA GLU A 166 11.12 15.97 -2.09
C GLU A 166 10.16 16.89 -1.32
N SER A 167 10.55 18.13 -1.10
CA SER A 167 9.73 19.13 -0.42
C SER A 167 9.17 20.18 -1.40
N GLY A 168 8.26 21.04 -0.93
CA GLY A 168 7.79 22.21 -1.68
C GLY A 168 6.71 21.91 -2.73
N ARG A 169 6.02 20.78 -2.64
CA ARG A 169 4.88 20.44 -3.48
C ARG A 169 3.55 20.86 -2.84
N THR A 170 2.55 21.08 -3.67
CA THR A 170 1.18 21.40 -3.20
C THR A 170 0.55 20.19 -2.50
N TYR A 171 0.69 19.04 -3.11
CA TYR A 171 0.14 17.76 -2.64
C TYR A 171 1.19 16.66 -2.67
N TYR A 172 0.98 15.64 -1.84
CA TYR A 172 1.80 14.43 -1.82
C TYR A 172 0.91 13.20 -1.81
N ALA A 173 1.24 12.21 -2.63
CA ALA A 173 0.53 10.95 -2.73
C ALA A 173 1.51 9.77 -2.75
N PRO A 174 1.02 8.52 -2.53
CA PRO A 174 1.91 7.36 -2.52
C PRO A 174 2.71 7.24 -3.82
N ALA A 175 4.03 7.05 -3.68
CA ALA A 175 4.94 6.84 -4.81
C ALA A 175 4.66 5.53 -5.55
N LYS A 176 4.39 4.47 -4.78
CA LYS A 176 4.22 3.11 -5.28
C LYS A 176 2.76 2.81 -5.55
N GLN A 177 2.44 2.47 -6.79
CA GLN A 177 1.09 2.22 -7.28
C GLN A 177 1.05 0.92 -8.10
N LEU A 178 -0.14 0.33 -8.20
CA LEU A 178 -0.45 -0.67 -9.23
C LEU A 178 -0.97 0.07 -10.48
N ALA A 179 -0.49 -0.33 -11.64
CA ALA A 179 -0.87 0.27 -12.90
C ALA A 179 -0.86 -0.77 -14.03
N LEU A 180 -1.54 -0.47 -15.12
CA LEU A 180 -1.40 -1.25 -16.35
C LEU A 180 -0.12 -0.84 -17.07
N GLY A 181 0.67 -1.82 -17.43
CA GLY A 181 1.80 -1.65 -18.32
C GLY A 181 1.35 -1.49 -19.77
N ARG A 182 2.28 -1.10 -20.63
CA ARG A 182 2.08 -0.97 -22.08
C ARG A 182 1.60 -2.28 -22.75
N ASP A 183 1.95 -3.41 -22.17
CA ASP A 183 1.52 -4.75 -22.61
C ASP A 183 0.14 -5.16 -22.08
N GLY A 184 -0.50 -4.32 -21.28
CA GLY A 184 -1.79 -4.57 -20.65
C GLY A 184 -1.73 -5.45 -19.40
N ARG A 185 -0.56 -5.75 -18.86
CA ARG A 185 -0.39 -6.45 -17.59
C ARG A 185 -0.37 -5.48 -16.43
N ILE A 186 -0.83 -5.95 -15.27
CA ILE A 186 -0.67 -5.20 -14.01
C ILE A 186 0.79 -5.24 -13.60
N GLN A 187 1.33 -4.11 -13.24
CA GLN A 187 2.69 -3.95 -12.73
C GLN A 187 2.73 -2.95 -11.59
N THR A 188 3.75 -3.05 -10.76
CA THR A 188 4.06 -2.02 -9.76
C THR A 188 4.89 -0.94 -10.40
N VAL A 189 4.45 0.31 -10.22
CA VAL A 189 5.13 1.52 -10.71
C VAL A 189 5.49 2.42 -9.54
N THR A 190 6.51 3.28 -9.71
CA THR A 190 6.95 4.17 -8.64
C THR A 190 7.39 5.51 -9.21
N GLY A 191 6.98 6.61 -8.59
CA GLY A 191 7.43 7.96 -8.93
C GLY A 191 6.35 9.03 -8.86
N ASN A 192 6.77 10.30 -8.97
CA ASN A 192 5.91 11.48 -8.88
C ASN A 192 4.80 11.53 -9.95
N ALA A 193 5.08 10.99 -11.15
CA ALA A 193 4.10 10.93 -12.23
C ALA A 193 2.88 10.09 -11.82
N TYR A 194 3.10 8.98 -11.13
CA TYR A 194 2.04 8.11 -10.66
C TYR A 194 1.34 8.67 -9.42
N SER A 195 2.06 9.40 -8.57
CA SER A 195 1.44 10.20 -7.49
C SER A 195 0.54 11.29 -8.05
N THR A 196 0.96 11.94 -9.15
CA THR A 196 0.13 12.93 -9.89
C THR A 196 -1.13 12.28 -10.44
N ALA A 197 -1.02 11.07 -11.00
CA ALA A 197 -2.17 10.29 -11.46
C ALA A 197 -3.14 9.99 -10.31
N PHE A 198 -2.61 9.65 -9.13
CA PHE A 198 -3.41 9.36 -7.95
C PHE A 198 -4.22 10.58 -7.49
N VAL A 199 -3.61 11.75 -7.39
CA VAL A 199 -4.30 13.00 -7.01
C VAL A 199 -5.31 13.40 -8.10
N SER A 200 -4.96 13.28 -9.38
CA SER A 200 -5.83 13.61 -10.51
C SER A 200 -7.05 12.68 -10.56
N GLY A 201 -6.85 11.38 -10.36
CA GLY A 201 -7.94 10.41 -10.30
C GLY A 201 -8.88 10.65 -9.11
N THR A 202 -8.32 11.01 -7.94
CA THR A 202 -9.11 11.43 -6.78
C THR A 202 -9.94 12.67 -7.09
N ALA A 203 -9.35 13.69 -7.72
CA ALA A 203 -10.06 14.89 -8.13
C ALA A 203 -11.21 14.58 -9.11
N ALA A 204 -10.95 13.72 -10.09
CA ALA A 204 -11.95 13.28 -11.05
C ALA A 204 -13.11 12.51 -10.39
N SER A 205 -12.79 11.65 -9.41
CA SER A 205 -13.78 10.93 -8.61
C SER A 205 -14.68 11.89 -7.81
N LEU A 206 -14.11 12.91 -7.20
CA LEU A 206 -14.86 13.94 -6.47
C LEU A 206 -15.74 14.79 -7.39
N LEU A 207 -15.24 15.18 -8.56
CA LEU A 207 -16.05 15.87 -9.59
C LEU A 207 -17.21 14.99 -10.08
N ALA A 208 -16.98 13.68 -10.24
CA ALA A 208 -18.01 12.72 -10.63
C ALA A 208 -19.15 12.62 -9.60
N GLN A 209 -18.85 12.90 -8.33
CA GLN A 209 -19.80 13.03 -7.23
C GLN A 209 -20.49 14.41 -7.18
N LYS A 210 -20.34 15.24 -8.23
CA LYS A 210 -20.90 16.58 -8.38
C LYS A 210 -20.38 17.65 -7.41
N LEU A 211 -19.20 17.44 -6.82
CA LEU A 211 -18.55 18.52 -6.07
C LEU A 211 -18.07 19.62 -7.07
N ALA A 212 -18.21 20.86 -6.64
CA ALA A 212 -17.65 21.99 -7.38
C ALA A 212 -16.09 21.98 -7.32
N PRO A 213 -15.36 22.51 -8.31
CA PRO A 213 -13.89 22.51 -8.33
C PRO A 213 -13.26 23.10 -7.05
N ALA A 214 -13.86 24.11 -6.43
CA ALA A 214 -13.38 24.67 -5.16
C ALA A 214 -13.51 23.67 -3.99
N GLN A 215 -14.61 22.93 -3.93
CA GLN A 215 -14.83 21.89 -2.93
C GLN A 215 -13.86 20.71 -3.15
N VAL A 216 -13.59 20.35 -4.41
CA VAL A 216 -12.58 19.33 -4.74
C VAL A 216 -11.21 19.74 -4.22
N LYS A 217 -10.76 20.98 -4.48
CA LYS A 217 -9.48 21.48 -3.95
C LYS A 217 -9.42 21.43 -2.43
N GLN A 218 -10.50 21.79 -1.75
CA GLN A 218 -10.60 21.70 -0.30
C GLN A 218 -10.47 20.26 0.20
N GLN A 219 -11.16 19.32 -0.42
CA GLN A 219 -11.07 17.90 -0.07
C GLN A 219 -9.67 17.33 -0.33
N LEU A 220 -9.07 17.66 -1.48
CA LEU A 220 -7.70 17.21 -1.78
C LEU A 220 -6.68 17.72 -0.73
N ALA A 221 -6.85 18.94 -0.23
CA ALA A 221 -5.98 19.47 0.82
C ALA A 221 -6.11 18.68 2.13
N THR A 222 -7.29 18.16 2.46
CA THR A 222 -7.49 17.31 3.66
C THR A 222 -6.84 15.93 3.53
N TYR A 223 -6.57 15.48 2.29
CA TYR A 223 -5.95 14.18 2.03
C TYR A 223 -4.45 14.26 1.76
N PHE A 224 -4.02 15.26 1.02
CA PHE A 224 -2.72 15.28 0.35
C PHE A 224 -1.82 16.45 0.70
N SER A 225 -2.25 17.37 1.57
CA SER A 225 -1.38 18.48 1.96
C SER A 225 -0.16 18.02 2.75
N PRO A 226 1.00 18.71 2.65
CA PRO A 226 2.21 18.36 3.39
C PRO A 226 1.96 18.19 4.89
N GLN A 227 1.18 19.08 5.48
CA GLN A 227 0.87 19.08 6.91
C GLN A 227 0.13 17.81 7.35
N VAL A 228 -0.73 17.28 6.50
CA VAL A 228 -1.47 16.03 6.76
C VAL A 228 -0.50 14.85 6.72
N ILE A 229 0.39 14.79 5.72
CA ILE A 229 1.39 13.73 5.60
C ILE A 229 2.34 13.76 6.80
N GLU A 230 2.88 14.93 7.15
CA GLU A 230 3.78 15.10 8.31
C GLU A 230 3.10 14.71 9.62
N LYS A 231 1.83 15.08 9.81
CA LYS A 231 1.07 14.66 10.99
C LYS A 231 0.96 13.13 11.08
N HIS A 232 0.64 12.46 9.98
CA HIS A 232 0.55 11.01 9.95
C HIS A 232 1.91 10.33 10.08
N HIS A 233 2.98 10.91 9.49
CA HIS A 233 4.35 10.46 9.67
C HIS A 233 4.75 10.50 11.15
N ASN A 234 4.52 11.61 11.83
CA ASN A 234 4.83 11.78 13.25
C ASN A 234 4.05 10.79 14.12
N ILE A 235 2.76 10.56 13.85
CA ILE A 235 1.94 9.58 14.56
C ILE A 235 2.48 8.17 14.32
N SER A 236 2.77 7.80 13.08
CA SER A 236 3.29 6.47 12.75
C SER A 236 4.66 6.22 13.38
N HIS A 237 5.52 7.23 13.41
CA HIS A 237 6.82 7.16 14.07
C HIS A 237 6.71 7.02 15.60
N VAL A 238 5.78 7.73 16.23
CA VAL A 238 5.49 7.58 17.68
C VAL A 238 4.94 6.18 17.96
N ILE A 239 3.99 5.69 17.15
CA ILE A 239 3.45 4.35 17.28
C ILE A 239 4.57 3.31 17.09
N ALA A 240 5.36 3.39 16.04
CA ALA A 240 6.47 2.47 15.79
C ALA A 240 7.49 2.47 16.94
N LYS A 241 7.83 3.65 17.48
CA LYS A 241 8.73 3.79 18.63
C LYS A 241 8.12 3.23 19.92
N THR A 242 6.81 3.38 20.10
CA THR A 242 6.08 2.82 21.26
C THR A 242 6.00 1.31 21.16
N PHE A 243 5.67 0.77 19.99
CA PHE A 243 5.67 -0.68 19.76
C PHE A 243 7.08 -1.27 19.87
N SER A 244 8.12 -0.63 19.32
CA SER A 244 9.51 -1.08 19.48
C SER A 244 9.94 -1.15 20.95
N LYS A 245 9.52 -0.18 21.79
CA LYS A 245 9.77 -0.24 23.23
C LYS A 245 8.94 -1.34 23.90
N SER A 246 7.65 -1.46 23.57
CA SER A 246 6.79 -2.51 24.12
C SER A 246 7.27 -3.91 23.72
N ASP A 247 7.75 -4.08 22.49
CA ASP A 247 8.31 -5.34 22.01
C ASP A 247 9.59 -5.71 22.77
N THR A 248 10.42 -4.73 23.09
CA THR A 248 11.61 -4.93 23.93
C THR A 248 11.22 -5.34 25.35
N TYR A 249 10.24 -4.65 25.96
CA TYR A 249 9.75 -5.01 27.31
C TYR A 249 9.00 -6.34 27.31
N LEU A 250 8.22 -6.63 26.28
CA LEU A 250 7.56 -7.91 26.10
C LEU A 250 8.58 -9.03 25.93
N GLY A 251 9.62 -8.83 25.14
CA GLY A 251 10.74 -9.76 24.96
C GLY A 251 11.47 -10.03 26.26
N ILE A 252 11.81 -8.99 27.04
CA ILE A 252 12.45 -9.13 28.34
C ILE A 252 11.53 -9.86 29.34
N SER A 253 10.26 -9.52 29.37
CA SER A 253 9.26 -10.17 30.25
C SER A 253 9.10 -11.65 29.90
N LEU A 254 9.11 -11.98 28.61
CA LEU A 254 9.04 -13.37 28.14
C LEU A 254 10.29 -14.16 28.54
N VAL A 255 11.47 -13.57 28.40
CA VAL A 255 12.74 -14.18 28.83
C VAL A 255 12.77 -14.43 30.34
N ILE A 256 12.30 -13.45 31.13
CA ILE A 256 12.19 -13.61 32.59
C ILE A 256 11.20 -14.73 32.94
N LEU A 257 10.04 -14.79 32.30
CA LEU A 257 9.04 -15.84 32.52
C LEU A 257 9.59 -17.23 32.16
N ILE A 258 10.35 -17.33 31.08
CA ILE A 258 11.03 -18.55 30.64
C ILE A 258 12.05 -19.01 31.69
N LEU A 259 12.88 -18.11 32.19
CA LEU A 259 13.88 -18.39 33.21
C LEU A 259 13.22 -18.85 34.52
N VAL A 260 12.16 -18.16 34.95
CA VAL A 260 11.41 -18.52 36.17
C VAL A 260 10.76 -19.90 36.01
N THR A 261 10.14 -20.19 34.86
CA THR A 261 9.53 -21.53 34.62
C THR A 261 10.57 -22.62 34.52
N ALA A 262 11.74 -22.37 33.92
CA ALA A 262 12.84 -23.29 33.84
C ALA A 262 13.42 -23.61 35.26
N VAL A 263 13.64 -22.59 36.07
CA VAL A 263 14.12 -22.74 37.45
C VAL A 263 13.11 -23.54 38.31
N LEU A 264 11.81 -23.20 38.21
CA LEU A 264 10.74 -23.94 38.89
C LEU A 264 10.67 -25.40 38.45
N ALA A 265 10.83 -25.68 37.17
CA ALA A 265 10.84 -27.02 36.61
C ALA A 265 12.04 -27.84 37.10
N VAL A 266 13.22 -27.23 37.17
CA VAL A 266 14.44 -27.85 37.73
C VAL A 266 14.28 -28.11 39.23
N MET A 267 13.74 -27.14 39.98
CA MET A 267 13.48 -27.32 41.45
C MET A 267 12.49 -28.45 41.72
N LEU A 268 11.41 -28.55 40.93
CA LEU A 268 10.42 -29.64 41.04
C LEU A 268 11.02 -30.98 40.64
N ALA A 269 11.89 -31.03 39.62
CA ALA A 269 12.60 -32.25 39.21
C ALA A 269 13.56 -32.75 40.29
N ILE A 270 14.28 -31.86 40.98
CA ILE A 270 15.18 -32.16 42.07
C ILE A 270 14.40 -32.69 43.28
N LYS A 271 13.25 -32.06 43.62
CA LYS A 271 12.42 -32.43 44.79
C LYS A 271 11.68 -33.77 44.60
N ARG A 272 11.43 -34.20 43.36
CA ARG A 272 10.72 -35.45 43.01
C ARG A 272 11.59 -36.37 42.14
N ARG A 273 12.58 -37.05 42.75
CA ARG A 273 13.54 -37.96 42.08
C ARG A 273 12.98 -39.05 41.13
N LYS A 274 11.65 -39.16 40.96
CA LYS A 274 11.00 -40.22 40.14
C LYS A 274 10.33 -39.78 38.86
N ASN A 275 10.33 -38.49 38.47
CA ASN A 275 9.52 -38.06 37.34
C ASN A 275 10.37 -37.49 36.19
N LYS A 276 11.02 -38.39 35.43
CA LYS A 276 11.77 -38.08 34.18
C LYS A 276 10.90 -37.35 33.12
N TYR A 277 9.57 -37.46 33.21
CA TYR A 277 8.62 -36.84 32.26
C TYR A 277 8.48 -35.33 32.48
N LEU A 278 8.48 -34.86 33.72
CA LEU A 278 8.38 -33.42 34.01
C LEU A 278 9.60 -32.67 33.50
N LEU A 279 10.78 -33.28 33.56
CA LEU A 279 12.01 -32.73 33.01
C LEU A 279 11.94 -32.64 31.48
N GLY A 280 11.45 -33.66 30.80
CA GLY A 280 11.28 -33.68 29.35
C GLY A 280 10.30 -32.61 28.84
N VAL A 281 9.14 -32.46 29.51
CA VAL A 281 8.14 -31.44 29.19
C VAL A 281 8.71 -30.05 29.39
N SER A 282 9.46 -29.84 30.47
CA SER A 282 10.05 -28.53 30.78
C SER A 282 11.14 -28.13 29.80
N ILE A 283 12.01 -29.06 29.39
CA ILE A 283 13.03 -28.83 28.37
C ILE A 283 12.39 -28.51 27.00
N ASN A 284 11.34 -29.24 26.64
CA ASN A 284 10.65 -29.01 25.36
C ASN A 284 9.89 -27.69 25.34
N THR A 285 9.30 -27.27 26.44
CA THR A 285 8.65 -25.96 26.57
C THR A 285 9.68 -24.83 26.44
N LEU A 286 10.85 -24.99 27.04
CA LEU A 286 11.95 -24.04 26.94
C LEU A 286 12.44 -23.91 25.47
N LEU A 287 12.61 -25.04 24.79
CA LEU A 287 12.99 -25.06 23.37
C LEU A 287 11.96 -24.39 22.46
N LEU A 288 10.66 -24.64 22.68
CA LEU A 288 9.58 -24.00 21.93
C LEU A 288 9.53 -22.49 22.15
N LEU A 289 9.75 -22.03 23.36
CA LEU A 289 9.77 -20.61 23.68
C LEU A 289 11.02 -19.91 23.12
N ILE A 290 12.18 -20.56 23.13
CA ILE A 290 13.40 -20.07 22.47
C ILE A 290 13.19 -19.99 20.95
N LEU A 291 12.57 -20.98 20.34
CA LEU A 291 12.27 -21.00 18.92
C LEU A 291 11.27 -19.90 18.56
N ALA A 292 10.23 -19.70 19.35
CA ALA A 292 9.27 -18.60 19.17
C ALA A 292 9.95 -17.23 19.27
N TYR A 293 10.87 -17.06 20.23
CA TYR A 293 11.66 -15.82 20.36
C TYR A 293 12.58 -15.56 19.16
N LEU A 294 13.22 -16.59 18.64
CA LEU A 294 14.08 -16.47 17.44
C LEU A 294 13.28 -16.18 16.16
N LEU A 295 11.98 -16.48 16.15
CA LEU A 295 11.10 -16.27 15.00
C LEU A 295 10.50 -14.86 14.90
N VAL A 296 10.36 -14.15 16.02
CA VAL A 296 9.75 -12.81 16.07
C VAL A 296 10.52 -11.74 15.28
N PRO A 297 11.85 -11.70 15.23
CA PRO A 297 12.58 -10.62 14.56
C PRO A 297 12.93 -10.87 13.07
N ILE A 298 12.49 -11.97 12.44
CA ILE A 298 12.87 -12.23 11.04
C ILE A 298 12.09 -11.34 10.09
N GLN A 299 12.77 -10.34 9.54
CA GLN A 299 12.24 -9.38 8.56
C GLN A 299 11.73 -10.04 7.27
N ALA A 300 10.83 -9.32 6.59
CA ALA A 300 9.89 -9.71 5.53
C ALA A 300 10.41 -10.52 4.32
N ASN A 301 11.69 -10.72 4.12
CA ASN A 301 12.23 -11.37 2.91
C ASN A 301 12.34 -12.91 2.96
N ALA A 302 11.87 -13.54 4.04
CA ALA A 302 11.94 -15.00 4.24
C ALA A 302 10.56 -15.65 4.40
N GLN A 303 9.56 -15.25 3.60
CA GLN A 303 8.19 -15.75 3.69
C GLN A 303 8.11 -17.29 3.66
N THR A 304 8.81 -17.93 2.75
CA THR A 304 8.81 -19.39 2.60
C THR A 304 9.40 -20.09 3.82
N MET A 305 10.43 -19.53 4.42
CA MET A 305 11.09 -20.11 5.61
C MET A 305 10.20 -20.05 6.85
N LYS A 306 9.37 -19.01 6.99
CA LYS A 306 8.41 -18.87 8.09
C LYS A 306 7.33 -19.96 8.06
N TYR A 307 6.81 -20.33 6.89
CA TYR A 307 5.84 -21.40 6.74
C TYR A 307 6.43 -22.77 7.08
N TRP A 308 7.69 -23.04 6.73
CA TRP A 308 8.38 -24.27 7.09
C TRP A 308 8.59 -24.40 8.60
N ILE A 309 9.02 -23.31 9.24
CA ILE A 309 9.23 -23.28 10.70
C ILE A 309 7.89 -23.45 11.45
N LEU A 310 6.84 -22.81 10.95
CA LEU A 310 5.48 -22.96 11.49
C LEU A 310 4.97 -24.40 11.35
N GLY A 311 5.17 -25.01 10.19
CA GLY A 311 4.84 -26.41 9.92
C GLY A 311 5.58 -27.37 10.85
N LEU A 312 6.88 -27.14 11.06
CA LEU A 312 7.70 -27.92 11.98
C LEU A 312 7.24 -27.79 13.45
N LEU A 313 6.85 -26.57 13.87
CA LEU A 313 6.29 -26.30 15.21
C LEU A 313 4.99 -27.09 15.44
N VAL A 314 4.09 -27.10 14.47
CA VAL A 314 2.83 -27.86 14.55
C VAL A 314 3.10 -29.36 14.59
N ILE A 315 3.97 -29.87 13.71
CA ILE A 315 4.35 -31.30 13.69
C ILE A 315 4.98 -31.72 15.01
N PHE A 316 5.87 -30.90 15.56
CA PHE A 316 6.54 -31.18 16.82
C PHE A 316 5.57 -31.19 18.00
N THR A 317 4.59 -30.27 18.03
CA THR A 317 3.55 -30.21 19.06
C THR A 317 2.63 -31.44 18.97
N LEU A 318 2.24 -31.85 17.76
CA LEU A 318 1.44 -33.07 17.52
C LEU A 318 2.20 -34.33 17.94
N PHE A 319 3.51 -34.38 17.67
CA PHE A 319 4.37 -35.49 18.09
C PHE A 319 4.48 -35.56 19.63
N GLN A 320 4.60 -34.42 20.30
CA GLN A 320 4.57 -34.36 21.80
C GLN A 320 3.23 -34.82 22.38
N LEU A 321 2.10 -34.38 21.77
CA LEU A 321 0.77 -34.84 22.16
C LEU A 321 0.61 -36.36 22.03
N TYR A 322 1.04 -36.91 20.88
CA TYR A 322 0.99 -38.34 20.62
C TYR A 322 1.84 -39.12 21.61
N PHE A 323 3.07 -38.70 21.90
CA PHE A 323 3.95 -39.38 22.85
C PHE A 323 3.46 -39.27 24.29
N SER A 324 2.96 -38.11 24.68
CA SER A 324 2.36 -37.88 25.99
C SER A 324 1.11 -38.76 26.19
N TRP A 325 0.26 -38.85 25.17
CA TRP A 325 -0.92 -39.72 25.17
C TRP A 325 -0.55 -41.23 25.24
N ARG A 326 0.38 -41.69 24.44
CA ARG A 326 0.80 -43.08 24.39
C ARG A 326 1.47 -43.56 25.68
N LEU A 327 2.25 -42.69 26.30
CA LEU A 327 2.94 -43.01 27.57
C LEU A 327 2.00 -43.01 28.77
N ASP A 328 0.91 -42.22 28.72
CA ASP A 328 -0.04 -42.13 29.84
C ASP A 328 -1.17 -43.18 29.76
N MET A 329 -1.44 -43.77 28.61
CA MET A 329 -2.49 -44.81 28.45
C MET A 329 -2.18 -46.14 29.15
N THR A 330 -0.92 -46.37 29.55
CA THR A 330 -0.49 -47.60 30.22
C THR A 330 -0.63 -47.54 31.76
N LYS A 331 -1.10 -46.43 32.34
CA LYS A 331 -1.22 -46.22 33.79
C LYS A 331 -2.64 -45.83 34.20
N PRO A 332 -3.08 -46.15 35.42
CA PRO A 332 -4.40 -45.77 35.94
C PRO A 332 -4.57 -44.23 35.99
N PHE A 333 -5.81 -43.77 35.86
CA PHE A 333 -6.18 -42.35 35.85
C PHE A 333 -5.66 -41.64 37.12
N SER A 334 -4.92 -40.57 36.97
CA SER A 334 -4.39 -39.76 38.07
C SER A 334 -4.53 -38.25 37.75
N LEU A 335 -4.58 -37.41 38.80
CA LEU A 335 -4.67 -35.97 38.70
C LEU A 335 -3.50 -35.37 37.85
N ASN A 336 -2.32 -36.00 37.94
CA ASN A 336 -1.15 -35.61 37.14
C ASN A 336 -1.35 -35.86 35.64
N ARG A 337 -2.14 -36.88 35.26
CA ARG A 337 -2.50 -37.17 33.86
C ARG A 337 -3.42 -36.09 33.30
N LEU A 338 -4.42 -35.68 34.08
CA LEU A 338 -5.33 -34.61 33.70
C LEU A 338 -4.57 -33.28 33.51
N PHE A 339 -3.63 -32.99 34.42
CA PHE A 339 -2.80 -31.79 34.35
C PHE A 339 -1.89 -31.76 33.12
N ASN A 340 -1.23 -32.91 32.81
CA ASN A 340 -0.39 -33.01 31.61
C ASN A 340 -1.20 -32.90 30.32
N LEU A 341 -2.39 -33.48 30.27
CA LEU A 341 -3.28 -33.41 29.13
C LEU A 341 -3.77 -31.94 28.89
N SER A 342 -4.23 -31.29 29.95
CA SER A 342 -4.68 -29.87 29.86
C SER A 342 -3.54 -28.93 29.49
N TYR A 343 -2.33 -29.17 30.00
CA TYR A 343 -1.15 -28.38 29.63
C TYR A 343 -0.76 -28.55 28.14
N ASN A 344 -0.78 -29.79 27.63
CA ASN A 344 -0.50 -30.04 26.21
C ASN A 344 -1.57 -29.46 25.27
N ILE A 345 -2.85 -29.51 25.67
CA ILE A 345 -3.96 -28.88 24.97
C ILE A 345 -3.77 -27.36 24.95
N PHE A 346 -3.39 -26.75 26.07
CA PHE A 346 -3.08 -25.33 26.16
C PHE A 346 -1.95 -24.93 25.21
N LEU A 347 -0.85 -25.70 25.17
CA LEU A 347 0.26 -25.44 24.25
C LEU A 347 -0.15 -25.56 22.78
N LEU A 348 -1.02 -26.51 22.44
CA LEU A 348 -1.55 -26.66 21.10
C LEU A 348 -2.41 -25.45 20.70
N VAL A 349 -3.34 -25.05 21.56
CA VAL A 349 -4.22 -23.90 21.34
C VAL A 349 -3.39 -22.62 21.22
N PHE A 350 -2.37 -22.46 22.07
CA PHE A 350 -1.48 -21.30 22.03
C PHE A 350 -0.63 -21.27 20.75
N SER A 351 -0.09 -22.39 20.29
CA SER A 351 0.67 -22.45 19.03
C SER A 351 -0.23 -22.24 17.81
N LEU A 352 -1.46 -22.72 17.79
CA LEU A 352 -2.45 -22.43 16.77
C LEU A 352 -2.86 -20.95 16.78
N TRP A 353 -3.05 -20.36 17.96
CA TRP A 353 -3.35 -18.95 18.12
C TRP A 353 -2.19 -18.06 17.64
N LEU A 354 -0.96 -18.40 18.01
CA LEU A 354 0.24 -17.69 17.54
C LEU A 354 0.39 -17.79 16.00
N SER A 355 0.10 -18.96 15.44
CA SER A 355 0.10 -19.22 14.00
C SER A 355 -0.96 -18.38 13.28
N MET A 356 -2.15 -18.29 13.84
CA MET A 356 -3.26 -17.50 13.32
C MET A 356 -2.97 -16.00 13.43
N PHE A 357 -2.35 -15.55 14.52
CA PHE A 357 -1.94 -14.16 14.71
C PHE A 357 -0.86 -13.74 13.70
N VAL A 358 0.12 -14.60 13.44
CA VAL A 358 1.13 -14.39 12.41
C VAL A 358 0.50 -14.37 11.00
N MET A 359 -0.46 -15.26 10.71
CA MET A 359 -1.17 -15.27 9.43
C MET A 359 -2.09 -14.06 9.26
N LEU A 360 -2.85 -13.65 10.27
CA LEU A 360 -3.74 -12.49 10.20
C LEU A 360 -2.98 -11.16 10.13
N GLY A 361 -1.84 -11.05 10.80
CA GLY A 361 -0.92 -9.92 10.65
C GLY A 361 -0.36 -9.83 9.22
N TYR A 362 -0.31 -10.95 8.50
CA TYR A 362 0.13 -11.03 7.10
C TYR A 362 -1.00 -10.82 6.10
N ALA A 363 -2.23 -11.29 6.38
CA ALA A 363 -3.38 -11.08 5.49
C ALA A 363 -3.75 -9.59 5.37
N GLY A 364 -3.47 -8.78 6.38
CA GLY A 364 -3.57 -7.32 6.31
C GLY A 364 -2.52 -6.64 5.42
N SER A 365 -1.48 -7.36 4.98
CA SER A 365 -0.38 -6.81 4.15
C SER A 365 -0.39 -7.30 2.70
N THR A 366 -1.27 -8.22 2.31
CA THR A 366 -1.31 -8.81 0.96
C THR A 366 -2.54 -8.42 0.13
N HIS A 367 -3.47 -7.65 0.71
CA HIS A 367 -4.60 -7.08 -0.02
C HIS A 367 -4.46 -5.55 -0.06
N PHE A 368 -3.47 -5.08 -0.86
CA PHE A 368 -3.50 -3.73 -1.44
C PHE A 368 -2.47 -3.65 -2.57
#